data_31a051f030bc29732fe3b52d30846573
#
_entry.id   31a051f030bc29732fe3b52d30846573
#
_cell.length_a   1.000
_cell.length_b   1.000
_cell.length_c   1.000
_cell.angle_alpha   90.00
_cell.angle_beta   90.00
_cell.angle_gamma   90.00
#
_symmetry.space_group_name_H-M   'P 1'
#
loop_
_entity.id
_entity.type
_entity.pdbx_description
1 polymer ?
#
loop_
_entity_poly.entity_id
_entity_poly.type
_entity_poly.pdbx_seq_one_letter_code
_entity_poly.pdbx_strand_id
1 'polypeptide(L)'
;HSRDNERLISVLKRLRDLGNTVIVVEHDEEIMNSADKIIDMGPEAGTHGGEIIAEGKIDEINSSGSLTAKYLLGEMEIPISSKRRKSISKITLKGCRENNLKNINASFPLGCLTVVTGVSGSGKSTLVKKILYPALQREKGFYNDKPGQYDQINAPLEEIHSVEFVDQNPIGRSSRSNPVTYIKAYDDIRNLFAIQQLSINRGYQPKHFSFNVDGGRCDHCKGDGNITIEMQFMADVVLECEHCKGTVSYTHLTL
;
A
#
# COMPACT_ATOMS: atom_id res chain seq x y z
N HIS A 1 9.07 -2.55 -14.04
CA HIS A 1 9.15 -3.47 -15.20
C HIS A 1 10.62 -3.75 -15.48
N SER A 2 11.03 -5.00 -15.75
CA SER A 2 12.43 -5.39 -15.98
C SER A 2 13.17 -4.49 -16.99
N ARG A 3 12.52 -4.04 -18.05
CA ARG A 3 13.06 -3.06 -19.00
C ARG A 3 13.49 -1.74 -18.35
N ASP A 4 12.80 -1.33 -17.30
CA ASP A 4 13.09 -0.07 -16.60
C ASP A 4 14.24 -0.28 -15.60
N ASN A 5 14.43 -1.52 -15.11
CA ASN A 5 15.48 -1.91 -14.18
C ASN A 5 16.89 -1.75 -14.80
N GLU A 6 17.09 -2.16 -16.04
CA GLU A 6 18.38 -1.97 -16.73
C GLU A 6 18.81 -0.49 -16.74
N ARG A 7 17.84 0.39 -16.99
CA ARG A 7 18.07 1.83 -17.02
C ARG A 7 18.37 2.38 -15.63
N LEU A 8 17.64 1.90 -14.59
CA LEU A 8 17.88 2.27 -13.21
C LEU A 8 19.27 1.80 -12.76
N ILE A 9 19.62 0.54 -13.00
CA ILE A 9 20.93 -0.04 -12.70
C ILE A 9 22.05 0.76 -13.37
N SER A 10 21.88 1.15 -14.63
CA SER A 10 22.84 1.99 -15.36
C SER A 10 23.07 3.35 -14.67
N VAL A 11 22.00 4.00 -14.21
CA VAL A 11 22.07 5.26 -13.47
C VAL A 11 22.75 5.08 -12.12
N LEU A 12 22.39 4.04 -11.35
CA LEU A 12 23.01 3.74 -10.05
C LEU A 12 24.51 3.48 -10.18
N LYS A 13 24.91 2.67 -11.17
CA LYS A 13 26.34 2.40 -11.44
C LYS A 13 27.09 3.69 -11.83
N ARG A 14 26.49 4.53 -12.66
CA ARG A 14 27.08 5.82 -13.02
C ARG A 14 27.26 6.75 -11.83
N LEU A 15 26.29 6.80 -10.91
CA LEU A 15 26.41 7.56 -9.65
C LEU A 15 27.58 7.04 -8.80
N ARG A 16 27.71 5.73 -8.66
CA ARG A 16 28.85 5.09 -7.97
C ARG A 16 30.17 5.46 -8.63
N ASP A 17 30.27 5.35 -9.95
CA ASP A 17 31.49 5.58 -10.71
C ASP A 17 31.96 7.06 -10.67
N LEU A 18 31.05 7.98 -10.29
CA LEU A 18 31.38 9.36 -9.97
C LEU A 18 31.98 9.55 -8.55
N GLY A 19 32.23 8.47 -7.82
CA GLY A 19 32.82 8.51 -6.48
C GLY A 19 31.81 8.58 -5.33
N ASN A 20 30.52 8.36 -5.60
CA ASN A 20 29.50 8.35 -4.55
C ASN A 20 29.35 6.98 -3.92
N THR A 21 28.96 6.94 -2.65
CA THR A 21 28.40 5.76 -2.03
C THR A 21 26.91 5.70 -2.33
N VAL A 22 26.45 4.62 -2.96
CA VAL A 22 25.04 4.43 -3.34
C VAL A 22 24.47 3.30 -2.50
N ILE A 23 23.45 3.59 -1.68
CA ILE A 23 22.74 2.60 -0.87
C ILE A 23 21.33 2.48 -1.43
N VAL A 24 20.93 1.26 -1.75
CA VAL A 24 19.61 0.96 -2.33
C VAL A 24 18.91 -0.07 -1.45
N VAL A 25 17.65 0.17 -1.11
CA VAL A 25 16.80 -0.79 -0.40
C VAL A 25 15.87 -1.39 -1.44
N GLU A 26 16.17 -2.61 -1.86
CA GLU A 26 15.46 -3.29 -2.94
C GLU A 26 15.40 -4.80 -2.72
N HIS A 27 14.49 -5.43 -3.43
CA HIS A 27 14.27 -6.87 -3.43
C HIS A 27 14.21 -7.46 -4.85
N ASP A 28 14.55 -6.65 -5.84
CA ASP A 28 14.59 -7.08 -7.24
C ASP A 28 15.89 -7.83 -7.54
N GLU A 29 15.78 -9.01 -8.13
CA GLU A 29 16.90 -9.90 -8.43
C GLU A 29 17.97 -9.24 -9.32
N GLU A 30 17.55 -8.48 -10.36
CA GLU A 30 18.49 -7.83 -11.29
C GLU A 30 19.32 -6.75 -10.57
N ILE A 31 18.68 -6.01 -9.65
CA ILE A 31 19.36 -4.98 -8.85
C ILE A 31 20.30 -5.63 -7.86
N MET A 32 19.88 -6.68 -7.14
CA MET A 32 20.72 -7.42 -6.20
C MET A 32 21.95 -8.01 -6.90
N ASN A 33 21.77 -8.68 -8.05
CA ASN A 33 22.86 -9.24 -8.83
C ASN A 33 23.85 -8.19 -9.37
N SER A 34 23.43 -6.93 -9.47
CA SER A 34 24.27 -5.83 -9.96
C SER A 34 25.01 -5.08 -8.87
N ALA A 35 24.76 -5.38 -7.61
CA ALA A 35 25.35 -4.71 -6.46
C ALA A 35 26.78 -5.16 -6.18
N ASP A 36 27.62 -4.27 -5.70
CA ASP A 36 28.99 -4.59 -5.25
C ASP A 36 29.01 -5.30 -3.89
N LYS A 37 28.03 -5.00 -3.03
CA LYS A 37 27.80 -5.61 -1.72
C LYS A 37 26.31 -5.67 -1.43
N ILE A 38 25.87 -6.78 -0.86
CA ILE A 38 24.52 -7.02 -0.40
C ILE A 38 24.53 -7.19 1.12
N ILE A 39 23.52 -6.67 1.79
CA ILE A 39 23.21 -6.89 3.20
C ILE A 39 21.81 -7.48 3.25
N ASP A 40 21.72 -8.75 3.60
CA ASP A 40 20.44 -9.49 3.70
C ASP A 40 19.93 -9.44 5.14
N MET A 41 18.75 -8.90 5.31
CA MET A 41 18.11 -8.69 6.61
C MET A 41 16.93 -9.63 6.82
N GLY A 42 16.82 -10.18 8.02
CA GLY A 42 15.75 -11.10 8.38
C GLY A 42 15.82 -11.54 9.84
N PRO A 43 15.47 -12.81 10.17
CA PRO A 43 14.96 -13.85 9.26
C PRO A 43 13.53 -13.60 8.77
N GLU A 44 12.73 -12.87 9.54
CA GLU A 44 11.33 -12.56 9.26
C GLU A 44 11.07 -11.04 9.31
N ALA A 45 9.83 -10.63 9.50
CA ALA A 45 9.43 -9.23 9.61
C ALA A 45 9.02 -8.85 11.04
N GLY A 46 9.03 -7.55 11.35
CA GLY A 46 8.61 -7.01 12.64
C GLY A 46 9.51 -7.47 13.79
N THR A 47 8.93 -7.96 14.87
CA THR A 47 9.65 -8.41 16.08
C THR A 47 10.54 -9.63 15.87
N HIS A 48 10.34 -10.37 14.80
CA HIS A 48 11.11 -11.57 14.43
C HIS A 48 12.17 -11.28 13.34
N GLY A 49 12.31 -10.04 12.94
CA GLY A 49 13.32 -9.56 11.99
C GLY A 49 14.34 -8.65 12.63
N GLY A 50 15.06 -7.92 11.80
CA GLY A 50 16.01 -6.89 12.24
C GLY A 50 17.42 -7.40 12.46
N GLU A 51 17.73 -8.63 12.06
CA GLU A 51 19.08 -9.20 12.10
C GLU A 51 19.73 -9.20 10.71
N ILE A 52 21.06 -9.10 10.65
CA ILE A 52 21.80 -9.32 9.43
C ILE A 52 22.02 -10.83 9.30
N ILE A 53 21.34 -11.44 8.31
CA ILE A 53 21.43 -12.89 8.05
C ILE A 53 22.68 -13.21 7.25
N ALA A 54 23.00 -12.37 6.27
CA ALA A 54 24.16 -12.50 5.43
C ALA A 54 24.62 -11.15 4.92
N GLU A 55 25.91 -10.99 4.68
CA GLU A 55 26.47 -9.83 4.02
C GLU A 55 27.65 -10.21 3.14
N GLY A 56 27.81 -9.53 2.01
CA GLY A 56 28.93 -9.75 1.13
C GLY A 56 28.56 -9.57 -0.35
N LYS A 57 29.38 -10.17 -1.22
CA LYS A 57 29.10 -10.25 -2.65
C LYS A 57 28.03 -11.30 -2.93
N ILE A 58 27.48 -11.30 -4.15
CA ILE A 58 26.42 -12.23 -4.54
C ILE A 58 26.79 -13.71 -4.27
N ASP A 59 28.04 -14.11 -4.51
CA ASP A 59 28.50 -15.49 -4.27
C ASP A 59 28.51 -15.84 -2.78
N GLU A 60 28.83 -14.87 -1.91
CA GLU A 60 28.80 -15.04 -0.45
C GLU A 60 27.37 -15.13 0.06
N ILE A 61 26.45 -14.33 -0.49
CA ILE A 61 25.02 -14.43 -0.21
C ILE A 61 24.48 -15.79 -0.63
N ASN A 62 24.78 -16.24 -1.85
CA ASN A 62 24.35 -17.53 -2.37
C ASN A 62 24.83 -18.70 -1.49
N SER A 63 25.98 -18.57 -0.86
CA SER A 63 26.54 -19.59 0.04
C SER A 63 25.97 -19.55 1.46
N SER A 64 25.18 -18.51 1.82
CA SER A 64 24.68 -18.30 3.18
C SER A 64 23.56 -19.24 3.60
N GLY A 65 22.85 -19.83 2.64
CA GLY A 65 21.65 -20.64 2.90
C GLY A 65 20.45 -19.83 3.36
N SER A 66 20.51 -18.49 3.27
CA SER A 66 19.37 -17.60 3.60
C SER A 66 18.19 -17.84 2.67
N LEU A 67 17.00 -17.34 3.05
CA LEU A 67 15.83 -17.42 2.21
C LEU A 67 16.04 -16.71 0.87
N THR A 68 16.67 -15.54 0.90
CA THR A 68 17.06 -14.78 -0.29
C THR A 68 17.97 -15.60 -1.20
N ALA A 69 19.00 -16.26 -0.63
CA ALA A 69 19.90 -17.13 -1.37
C ALA A 69 19.17 -18.28 -2.08
N LYS A 70 18.25 -18.95 -1.40
CA LYS A 70 17.48 -20.06 -1.98
C LYS A 70 16.63 -19.64 -3.18
N TYR A 71 16.06 -18.44 -3.17
CA TYR A 71 15.33 -17.90 -4.31
C TYR A 71 16.26 -17.50 -5.46
N LEU A 72 17.40 -16.85 -5.15
CA LEU A 72 18.38 -16.45 -6.16
C LEU A 72 19.03 -17.65 -6.86
N LEU A 73 19.23 -18.74 -6.14
CA LEU A 73 19.76 -20.01 -6.70
C LEU A 73 18.70 -20.85 -7.42
N GLY A 74 17.42 -20.47 -7.34
CA GLY A 74 16.32 -21.26 -7.88
C GLY A 74 16.02 -22.55 -7.10
N GLU A 75 16.56 -22.69 -5.90
CA GLU A 75 16.23 -23.81 -4.98
C GLU A 75 14.80 -23.70 -4.45
N MET A 76 14.32 -22.46 -4.35
CA MET A 76 12.94 -22.14 -4.02
C MET A 76 12.33 -21.32 -5.15
N GLU A 77 11.13 -21.67 -5.52
CA GLU A 77 10.33 -20.93 -6.50
C GLU A 77 8.86 -20.90 -6.10
N ILE A 78 8.12 -19.90 -6.58
CA ILE A 78 6.67 -19.89 -6.45
C ILE A 78 6.09 -20.83 -7.49
N PRO A 79 5.48 -21.95 -7.09
CA PRO A 79 5.05 -22.97 -8.03
C PRO A 79 3.94 -22.45 -8.94
N ILE A 80 4.11 -22.63 -10.23
CA ILE A 80 3.10 -22.30 -11.23
C ILE A 80 2.17 -23.49 -11.39
N SER A 81 0.87 -23.32 -11.09
CA SER A 81 -0.12 -24.37 -11.28
C SER A 81 -0.18 -24.81 -12.76
N SER A 82 -0.03 -26.10 -12.97
CA SER A 82 -0.19 -26.73 -14.30
C SER A 82 -1.64 -26.67 -14.83
N LYS A 83 -2.60 -26.57 -13.90
CA LYS A 83 -4.02 -26.46 -14.24
C LYS A 83 -4.47 -25.00 -14.07
N ARG A 84 -4.87 -24.37 -15.17
CA ARG A 84 -5.50 -23.04 -15.17
C ARG A 84 -7.00 -23.17 -14.99
N ARG A 85 -7.59 -22.27 -14.20
CA ARG A 85 -9.06 -22.18 -14.06
C ARG A 85 -9.67 -21.82 -15.42
N LYS A 86 -10.75 -22.50 -15.77
CA LYS A 86 -11.56 -22.14 -16.94
C LYS A 86 -12.70 -21.25 -16.46
N SER A 87 -12.83 -20.09 -17.04
CA SER A 87 -13.96 -19.21 -16.79
C SER A 87 -15.11 -19.55 -17.73
N ILE A 88 -16.32 -19.56 -17.21
CA ILE A 88 -17.55 -19.77 -18.00
C ILE A 88 -18.07 -18.43 -18.51
N SER A 89 -17.91 -17.36 -17.70
CA SER A 89 -18.43 -16.03 -17.96
C SER A 89 -17.32 -14.98 -17.90
N LYS A 90 -17.53 -13.84 -18.56
CA LYS A 90 -16.55 -12.77 -18.66
C LYS A 90 -17.20 -11.39 -18.72
N ILE A 91 -16.50 -10.40 -18.24
CA ILE A 91 -16.79 -9.00 -18.49
C ILE A 91 -16.09 -8.60 -19.79
N THR A 92 -16.80 -7.93 -20.69
CA THR A 92 -16.23 -7.45 -21.95
C THR A 92 -16.42 -5.95 -22.07
N LEU A 93 -15.33 -5.22 -22.29
CA LEU A 93 -15.30 -3.83 -22.66
C LEU A 93 -15.00 -3.68 -24.14
N LYS A 94 -15.72 -2.79 -24.83
CA LYS A 94 -15.49 -2.46 -26.24
C LYS A 94 -15.26 -0.98 -26.43
N GLY A 95 -14.39 -0.65 -27.34
CA GLY A 95 -14.17 0.72 -27.77
C GLY A 95 -13.52 1.62 -26.74
N CYS A 96 -12.63 1.12 -25.91
CA CYS A 96 -11.94 1.90 -24.89
C CYS A 96 -10.99 2.92 -25.52
N ARG A 97 -11.23 4.23 -25.28
CA ARG A 97 -10.51 5.35 -25.95
C ARG A 97 -9.97 6.40 -24.97
N GLU A 98 -10.13 6.17 -23.69
CA GLU A 98 -9.68 7.13 -22.67
C GLU A 98 -8.17 7.30 -22.69
N ASN A 99 -7.67 8.51 -22.59
CA ASN A 99 -6.26 8.90 -22.60
C ASN A 99 -5.52 8.34 -23.84
N ASN A 100 -4.55 7.44 -23.61
CA ASN A 100 -3.73 6.83 -24.66
C ASN A 100 -4.28 5.51 -25.21
N LEU A 101 -5.46 5.08 -24.79
CA LEU A 101 -6.09 3.89 -25.31
C LEU A 101 -6.63 4.11 -26.75
N LYS A 102 -6.28 3.21 -27.66
CA LYS A 102 -6.56 3.32 -29.09
C LYS A 102 -7.70 2.42 -29.51
N ASN A 103 -8.91 2.72 -29.01
CA ASN A 103 -10.13 2.00 -29.36
C ASN A 103 -10.00 0.48 -29.13
N ILE A 104 -9.48 0.10 -27.98
CA ILE A 104 -9.20 -1.30 -27.66
C ILE A 104 -10.42 -2.00 -27.08
N ASN A 105 -10.48 -3.32 -27.30
CA ASN A 105 -11.43 -4.22 -26.65
C ASN A 105 -10.69 -5.06 -25.62
N ALA A 106 -11.29 -5.28 -24.45
CA ALA A 106 -10.73 -6.08 -23.38
C ALA A 106 -11.75 -7.02 -22.78
N SER A 107 -11.32 -8.22 -22.39
CA SER A 107 -12.16 -9.21 -21.72
C SER A 107 -11.52 -9.65 -20.41
N PHE A 108 -12.33 -9.73 -19.36
CA PHE A 108 -11.91 -10.12 -18.01
C PHE A 108 -12.72 -11.33 -17.58
N PRO A 109 -12.13 -12.54 -17.57
CA PRO A 109 -12.82 -13.76 -17.15
C PRO A 109 -13.17 -13.71 -15.67
N LEU A 110 -14.39 -14.10 -15.32
CA LEU A 110 -14.84 -14.20 -13.93
C LEU A 110 -14.32 -15.48 -13.26
N GLY A 111 -14.19 -15.45 -11.93
CA GLY A 111 -13.68 -16.57 -11.16
C GLY A 111 -12.19 -16.86 -11.37
N CYS A 112 -11.46 -15.98 -12.03
CA CYS A 112 -10.03 -16.10 -12.35
C CYS A 112 -9.23 -14.91 -11.83
N LEU A 113 -7.96 -15.14 -11.53
CA LEU A 113 -6.99 -14.07 -11.35
C LEU A 113 -6.56 -13.56 -12.73
N THR A 114 -6.91 -12.31 -13.04
CA THR A 114 -6.53 -11.65 -14.30
C THR A 114 -5.47 -10.60 -14.02
N VAL A 115 -4.35 -10.64 -14.72
CA VAL A 115 -3.26 -9.69 -14.58
C VAL A 115 -3.19 -8.81 -15.83
N VAL A 116 -3.20 -7.48 -15.64
CA VAL A 116 -3.00 -6.50 -16.72
C VAL A 116 -1.57 -6.00 -16.65
N THR A 117 -0.75 -6.36 -17.63
CA THR A 117 0.68 -6.05 -17.66
C THR A 117 1.04 -5.07 -18.79
N GLY A 118 2.25 -4.57 -18.77
CA GLY A 118 2.80 -3.68 -19.79
C GLY A 118 3.72 -2.62 -19.18
N VAL A 119 4.48 -1.93 -20.01
CA VAL A 119 5.41 -0.86 -19.58
C VAL A 119 4.68 0.28 -18.86
N SER A 120 5.44 1.09 -18.08
CA SER A 120 4.88 2.29 -17.45
C SER A 120 4.28 3.22 -18.52
N GLY A 121 3.11 3.81 -18.21
CA GLY A 121 2.40 4.67 -19.17
C GLY A 121 1.64 3.96 -20.31
N SER A 122 1.63 2.61 -20.37
CA SER A 122 0.94 1.87 -21.44
C SER A 122 -0.60 1.91 -21.40
N GLY A 123 -1.20 2.48 -20.34
CA GLY A 123 -2.66 2.61 -20.22
C GLY A 123 -3.33 1.60 -19.29
N LYS A 124 -2.57 0.76 -18.57
CA LYS A 124 -3.10 -0.23 -17.61
C LYS A 124 -4.08 0.38 -16.60
N SER A 125 -3.62 1.42 -15.90
CA SER A 125 -4.44 2.13 -14.91
C SER A 125 -5.62 2.86 -15.55
N THR A 126 -5.47 3.33 -16.79
CA THR A 126 -6.58 3.92 -17.55
C THR A 126 -7.67 2.89 -17.82
N LEU A 127 -7.28 1.71 -18.30
CA LEU A 127 -8.24 0.64 -18.59
C LEU A 127 -8.96 0.16 -17.32
N VAL A 128 -8.22 -0.11 -16.24
CA VAL A 128 -8.79 -0.70 -15.03
C VAL A 128 -9.45 0.34 -14.14
N LYS A 129 -8.71 1.40 -13.73
CA LYS A 129 -9.18 2.39 -12.75
C LYS A 129 -10.14 3.43 -13.34
N LYS A 130 -9.91 3.85 -14.61
CA LYS A 130 -10.72 4.91 -15.21
C LYS A 130 -11.89 4.39 -16.05
N ILE A 131 -11.85 3.16 -16.55
CA ILE A 131 -12.94 2.60 -17.36
C ILE A 131 -13.63 1.44 -16.66
N LEU A 132 -12.94 0.31 -16.45
CA LEU A 132 -13.55 -0.93 -15.97
C LEU A 132 -14.26 -0.75 -14.64
N TYR A 133 -13.55 -0.23 -13.62
CA TYR A 133 -14.10 -0.08 -12.28
C TYR A 133 -15.32 0.84 -12.24
N PRO A 134 -15.26 2.11 -12.70
CA PRO A 134 -16.43 2.99 -12.66
C PRO A 134 -17.56 2.55 -13.60
N ALA A 135 -17.24 1.87 -14.73
CA ALA A 135 -18.29 1.31 -15.59
C ALA A 135 -19.06 0.19 -14.88
N LEU A 136 -18.38 -0.74 -14.19
CA LEU A 136 -19.02 -1.78 -13.39
C LEU A 136 -19.82 -1.22 -12.22
N GLN A 137 -19.29 -0.22 -11.51
CA GLN A 137 -20.02 0.47 -10.45
C GLN A 137 -21.33 1.06 -10.98
N ARG A 138 -21.28 1.71 -12.14
CA ARG A 138 -22.45 2.29 -12.79
C ARG A 138 -23.50 1.24 -13.16
N GLU A 139 -23.09 0.11 -13.73
CA GLU A 139 -23.98 -1.02 -14.04
C GLU A 139 -24.64 -1.61 -12.78
N LYS A 140 -23.95 -1.53 -11.63
CA LYS A 140 -24.49 -1.93 -10.31
C LYS A 140 -25.36 -0.84 -9.65
N GLY A 141 -25.56 0.32 -10.28
CA GLY A 141 -26.37 1.43 -9.75
C GLY A 141 -25.62 2.42 -8.87
N PHE A 142 -24.27 2.34 -8.80
CA PHE A 142 -23.44 3.29 -8.07
C PHE A 142 -22.88 4.35 -9.03
N TYR A 143 -23.17 5.62 -8.79
CA TYR A 143 -22.80 6.73 -9.69
C TYR A 143 -21.74 7.65 -9.08
N ASN A 144 -20.74 7.09 -8.42
CA ASN A 144 -19.70 7.86 -7.73
C ASN A 144 -18.76 8.55 -8.71
N ASP A 145 -18.24 7.79 -9.68
CA ASP A 145 -17.28 8.28 -10.65
C ASP A 145 -17.79 8.12 -12.09
N LYS A 146 -17.53 9.12 -12.93
CA LYS A 146 -17.82 9.04 -14.35
C LYS A 146 -16.78 8.13 -15.03
N PRO A 147 -17.21 7.05 -15.69
CA PRO A 147 -16.28 6.22 -16.45
C PRO A 147 -15.65 6.99 -17.61
N GLY A 148 -14.40 6.67 -17.93
CA GLY A 148 -13.72 7.15 -19.12
C GLY A 148 -14.39 6.66 -20.41
N GLN A 149 -13.89 7.07 -21.56
CA GLN A 149 -14.52 6.83 -22.87
C GLN A 149 -14.45 5.35 -23.28
N TYR A 150 -15.60 4.74 -23.49
CA TYR A 150 -15.79 3.40 -24.06
C TYR A 150 -17.15 3.33 -24.76
N ASP A 151 -17.33 2.34 -25.65
CA ASP A 151 -18.60 2.17 -26.37
C ASP A 151 -19.59 1.31 -25.60
N GLN A 152 -19.16 0.17 -25.09
CA GLN A 152 -20.03 -0.81 -24.47
C GLN A 152 -19.30 -1.60 -23.38
N ILE A 153 -20.03 -1.90 -22.32
CA ILE A 153 -19.67 -2.93 -21.34
C ILE A 153 -20.74 -4.03 -21.36
N ASN A 154 -20.31 -5.27 -21.34
CA ASN A 154 -21.19 -6.42 -21.14
C ASN A 154 -20.63 -7.22 -19.96
N ALA A 155 -21.42 -7.33 -18.89
CA ALA A 155 -21.05 -8.01 -17.66
C ALA A 155 -22.23 -8.84 -17.14
N PRO A 156 -22.02 -10.09 -16.70
CA PRO A 156 -23.04 -10.89 -16.04
C PRO A 156 -23.24 -10.41 -14.60
N LEU A 157 -24.03 -9.36 -14.42
CA LEU A 157 -24.20 -8.64 -13.16
C LEU A 157 -24.77 -9.51 -12.03
N GLU A 158 -25.47 -10.57 -12.38
CA GLU A 158 -26.02 -11.56 -11.44
C GLU A 158 -24.92 -12.36 -10.73
N GLU A 159 -23.81 -12.59 -11.43
CA GLU A 159 -22.65 -13.31 -10.89
C GLU A 159 -21.70 -12.40 -10.12
N ILE A 160 -21.86 -11.07 -10.17
CA ILE A 160 -20.99 -10.09 -9.53
C ILE A 160 -21.70 -9.53 -8.29
N HIS A 161 -21.31 -9.98 -7.09
CA HIS A 161 -21.93 -9.49 -5.85
C HIS A 161 -21.50 -8.08 -5.50
N SER A 162 -20.20 -7.82 -5.49
CA SER A 162 -19.61 -6.50 -5.23
C SER A 162 -18.43 -6.22 -6.16
N VAL A 163 -18.10 -4.95 -6.29
CA VAL A 163 -16.93 -4.49 -7.06
C VAL A 163 -16.10 -3.60 -6.15
N GLU A 164 -14.96 -4.10 -5.73
CA GLU A 164 -14.05 -3.41 -4.83
C GLU A 164 -12.79 -2.96 -5.58
N PHE A 165 -12.30 -1.78 -5.25
CA PHE A 165 -11.05 -1.26 -5.78
C PHE A 165 -10.05 -1.05 -4.65
N VAL A 166 -8.96 -1.80 -4.68
CA VAL A 166 -7.86 -1.67 -3.73
C VAL A 166 -6.67 -1.04 -4.44
N ASP A 167 -6.17 0.06 -3.91
CA ASP A 167 -4.98 0.72 -4.43
C ASP A 167 -3.91 0.89 -3.35
N GLN A 168 -2.76 1.46 -3.74
CA GLN A 168 -1.63 1.71 -2.85
C GLN A 168 -1.74 3.05 -2.11
N ASN A 169 -2.84 3.78 -2.29
CA ASN A 169 -3.00 5.04 -1.58
C ASN A 169 -3.21 4.78 -0.09
N PRO A 170 -2.61 5.59 0.78
CA PRO A 170 -2.89 5.51 2.20
C PRO A 170 -4.38 5.78 2.46
N ILE A 171 -4.93 5.19 3.53
CA ILE A 171 -6.32 5.34 3.97
C ILE A 171 -6.74 6.82 4.10
N GLY A 172 -5.76 7.69 4.30
CA GLY A 172 -5.92 9.15 4.29
C GLY A 172 -4.56 9.84 4.40
N ARG A 173 -4.54 11.16 4.18
CA ARG A 173 -3.31 11.96 4.17
C ARG A 173 -2.93 12.55 5.52
N SER A 174 -3.73 12.32 6.56
CA SER A 174 -3.47 12.84 7.90
C SER A 174 -3.06 11.72 8.85
N SER A 175 -2.32 12.06 9.89
CA SER A 175 -1.99 11.19 11.03
C SER A 175 -3.21 10.55 11.70
N ARG A 176 -4.39 11.14 11.49
CA ARG A 176 -5.70 10.67 12.00
C ARG A 176 -6.32 9.56 11.17
N SER A 177 -5.76 9.29 10.00
CA SER A 177 -6.24 8.27 9.07
C SER A 177 -5.61 6.94 9.42
N ASN A 178 -6.27 6.16 10.25
CA ASN A 178 -5.82 4.85 10.70
C ASN A 178 -6.88 3.76 10.44
N PRO A 179 -6.49 2.48 10.40
CA PRO A 179 -7.39 1.38 10.11
C PRO A 179 -8.60 1.29 11.03
N VAL A 180 -8.42 1.52 12.33
CA VAL A 180 -9.50 1.38 13.33
C VAL A 180 -10.60 2.43 13.15
N THR A 181 -10.22 3.64 12.71
CA THR A 181 -11.19 4.69 12.36
C THR A 181 -11.87 4.39 11.02
N TYR A 182 -11.12 3.87 10.05
CA TYR A 182 -11.64 3.52 8.73
C TYR A 182 -12.74 2.46 8.80
N ILE A 183 -12.54 1.40 9.57
CA ILE A 183 -13.54 0.33 9.78
C ILE A 183 -14.61 0.72 10.81
N LYS A 184 -14.56 1.93 11.37
CA LYS A 184 -15.47 2.47 12.40
C LYS A 184 -15.46 1.73 13.74
N ALA A 185 -14.56 0.79 13.96
CA ALA A 185 -14.44 0.07 15.24
C ALA A 185 -14.11 1.01 16.41
N TYR A 186 -13.52 2.16 16.13
CA TYR A 186 -13.17 3.13 17.17
C TYR A 186 -14.41 3.78 17.82
N ASP A 187 -15.54 3.82 17.13
CA ASP A 187 -16.79 4.33 17.68
C ASP A 187 -17.29 3.42 18.82
N ASP A 188 -17.24 2.11 18.61
CA ASP A 188 -17.61 1.12 19.63
C ASP A 188 -16.65 1.14 20.82
N ILE A 189 -15.34 1.26 20.55
CA ILE A 189 -14.32 1.38 21.59
C ILE A 189 -14.58 2.61 22.47
N ARG A 190 -14.84 3.79 21.88
CA ARG A 190 -15.14 5.00 22.63
C ARG A 190 -16.41 4.88 23.49
N ASN A 191 -17.43 4.24 22.95
CA ASN A 191 -18.65 3.97 23.69
C ASN A 191 -18.40 3.04 24.87
N LEU A 192 -17.62 1.98 24.66
CA LEU A 192 -17.23 1.05 25.71
C LEU A 192 -16.50 1.73 26.87
N PHE A 193 -15.58 2.67 26.57
CA PHE A 193 -14.90 3.45 27.60
C PHE A 193 -15.84 4.43 28.32
N ALA A 194 -16.77 5.05 27.58
CA ALA A 194 -17.68 6.03 28.17
C ALA A 194 -18.69 5.42 29.15
N ILE A 195 -19.07 4.17 28.98
CA ILE A 195 -20.01 3.47 29.87
C ILE A 195 -19.35 2.86 31.12
N GLN A 196 -18.00 2.94 31.26
CA GLN A 196 -17.32 2.48 32.46
C GLN A 196 -17.75 3.32 33.68
N GLN A 197 -17.85 2.69 34.86
CA GLN A 197 -18.31 3.33 36.07
C GLN A 197 -17.51 4.59 36.41
N LEU A 198 -16.20 4.56 36.23
CA LEU A 198 -15.33 5.71 36.47
C LEU A 198 -15.62 6.86 35.49
N SER A 199 -15.88 6.54 34.23
CA SER A 199 -16.25 7.53 33.20
C SER A 199 -17.58 8.20 33.52
N ILE A 200 -18.57 7.41 33.93
CA ILE A 200 -19.88 7.92 34.34
C ILE A 200 -19.74 8.86 35.55
N ASN A 201 -19.00 8.45 36.56
CA ASN A 201 -18.77 9.25 37.77
C ASN A 201 -18.06 10.58 37.47
N ARG A 202 -17.22 10.62 36.44
CA ARG A 202 -16.47 11.82 36.01
C ARG A 202 -17.22 12.61 34.91
N GLY A 203 -18.37 12.17 34.45
CA GLY A 203 -19.13 12.83 33.40
C GLY A 203 -18.49 12.73 32.01
N TYR A 204 -17.65 11.72 31.76
CA TYR A 204 -17.00 11.53 30.48
C TYR A 204 -17.99 10.99 29.44
N GLN A 205 -17.90 11.50 28.23
CA GLN A 205 -18.66 11.12 27.06
C GLN A 205 -17.73 10.47 26.03
N PRO A 206 -18.20 9.76 25.01
CA PRO A 206 -17.36 9.16 23.97
C PRO A 206 -16.36 10.11 23.32
N LYS A 207 -16.70 11.39 23.20
CA LYS A 207 -15.81 12.43 22.66
C LYS A 207 -14.49 12.59 23.44
N HIS A 208 -14.51 12.36 24.76
CA HIS A 208 -13.34 12.51 25.63
C HIS A 208 -12.30 11.40 25.36
N PHE A 209 -12.69 10.30 24.76
CA PHE A 209 -11.83 9.19 24.36
C PHE A 209 -11.43 9.27 22.87
N SER A 210 -11.57 10.45 22.25
CA SER A 210 -11.23 10.66 20.85
C SER A 210 -9.95 11.46 20.70
N PHE A 211 -9.03 10.97 19.88
CA PHE A 211 -7.83 11.73 19.48
C PHE A 211 -8.11 12.72 18.33
N ASN A 212 -9.34 12.77 17.82
CA ASN A 212 -9.73 13.64 16.72
C ASN A 212 -10.55 14.87 17.14
N VAL A 213 -11.10 14.86 18.35
CA VAL A 213 -12.06 15.86 18.81
C VAL A 213 -11.52 16.59 20.05
N ASP A 214 -11.79 17.88 20.12
CA ASP A 214 -11.39 18.70 21.27
C ASP A 214 -12.05 18.20 22.57
N GLY A 215 -11.29 18.22 23.65
CA GLY A 215 -11.68 17.68 24.95
C GLY A 215 -11.25 16.23 25.20
N GLY A 216 -10.84 15.49 24.18
CA GLY A 216 -10.22 14.16 24.29
C GLY A 216 -8.77 14.13 23.81
N ARG A 217 -8.45 14.96 22.84
CA ARG A 217 -7.09 15.07 22.28
C ARG A 217 -6.25 16.12 23.00
N CYS A 218 -4.95 15.96 22.90
CA CYS A 218 -4.01 16.98 23.34
C CYS A 218 -4.17 18.25 22.48
N ASP A 219 -4.42 19.39 23.11
CA ASP A 219 -4.61 20.67 22.41
C ASP A 219 -3.32 21.18 21.77
N HIS A 220 -2.16 20.78 22.31
CA HIS A 220 -0.86 21.26 21.83
C HIS A 220 -0.49 20.63 20.48
N CYS A 221 -0.51 19.30 20.37
CA CYS A 221 -0.26 18.60 19.12
C CYS A 221 -1.55 18.30 18.33
N LYS A 222 -2.70 18.70 18.81
CA LYS A 222 -4.03 18.45 18.20
C LYS A 222 -4.31 16.96 17.92
N GLY A 223 -3.72 16.09 18.73
CA GLY A 223 -3.88 14.64 18.62
C GLY A 223 -2.88 13.95 17.68
N ASP A 224 -1.84 14.63 17.23
CA ASP A 224 -0.82 14.03 16.36
C ASP A 224 0.30 13.32 17.16
N GLY A 225 0.43 13.62 18.45
CA GLY A 225 1.49 13.10 19.31
C GLY A 225 2.85 13.74 19.08
N ASN A 226 3.05 14.32 17.91
CA ASN A 226 4.28 14.96 17.45
C ASN A 226 4.00 16.38 16.94
N ILE A 227 5.04 17.20 16.90
CA ILE A 227 5.05 18.52 16.29
C ILE A 227 6.00 18.45 15.10
N THR A 228 5.48 18.67 13.90
CA THR A 228 6.28 18.70 12.66
C THR A 228 6.66 20.14 12.35
N ILE A 229 7.95 20.39 12.21
CA ILE A 229 8.50 21.67 11.76
C ILE A 229 8.87 21.49 10.29
N GLU A 230 8.07 22.08 9.40
CA GLU A 230 8.33 22.05 7.96
C GLU A 230 9.57 22.89 7.62
N MET A 231 10.51 22.28 6.91
CA MET A 231 11.75 22.91 6.46
C MET A 231 11.73 23.05 4.94
N GLN A 232 11.84 24.31 4.44
CA GLN A 232 11.71 24.59 3.01
C GLN A 232 12.74 23.89 2.10
N PHE A 233 13.91 23.52 2.60
CA PHE A 233 15.02 22.95 1.80
C PHE A 233 15.67 21.71 2.41
N MET A 234 15.13 21.18 3.51
CA MET A 234 15.62 19.98 4.19
C MET A 234 14.43 19.09 4.61
N ALA A 235 14.73 17.89 5.06
CA ALA A 235 13.69 17.02 5.63
C ALA A 235 13.04 17.68 6.84
N ASP A 236 11.73 17.53 6.99
CA ASP A 236 10.97 18.05 8.12
C ASP A 236 11.50 17.47 9.43
N VAL A 237 11.55 18.31 10.45
CA VAL A 237 11.93 17.89 11.80
C VAL A 237 10.66 17.51 12.55
N VAL A 238 10.61 16.25 13.01
CA VAL A 238 9.50 15.72 13.80
C VAL A 238 9.96 15.61 15.25
N LEU A 239 9.30 16.35 16.15
CA LEU A 239 9.57 16.34 17.58
C LEU A 239 8.38 15.72 18.32
N GLU A 240 8.67 14.90 19.32
CA GLU A 240 7.63 14.39 20.22
C GLU A 240 6.97 15.57 20.97
N CYS A 241 5.65 15.52 21.11
CA CYS A 241 4.92 16.56 21.82
C CYS A 241 5.26 16.53 23.31
N GLU A 242 5.88 17.59 23.82
CA GLU A 242 6.29 17.72 25.22
C GLU A 242 5.12 17.65 26.21
N HIS A 243 3.92 18.06 25.76
CA HIS A 243 2.71 18.08 26.58
C HIS A 243 2.12 16.71 26.84
N CYS A 244 1.92 15.92 25.77
CA CYS A 244 1.30 14.61 25.88
C CYS A 244 2.31 13.45 25.78
N LYS A 245 3.58 13.73 25.53
CA LYS A 245 4.66 12.73 25.40
C LYS A 245 4.24 11.56 24.47
N GLY A 246 3.77 11.90 23.30
CA GLY A 246 3.33 10.93 22.29
C GLY A 246 2.00 10.22 22.56
N THR A 247 1.35 10.43 23.73
CA THR A 247 0.10 9.72 24.08
C THR A 247 -1.13 10.19 23.31
N VAL A 248 -1.02 11.25 22.53
CA VAL A 248 -2.05 11.90 21.68
C VAL A 248 -3.28 12.41 22.43
N SER A 249 -3.58 11.86 23.58
CA SER A 249 -4.71 12.20 24.46
C SER A 249 -4.21 12.74 25.79
N TYR A 250 -5.11 13.34 26.57
CA TYR A 250 -4.78 13.73 27.92
C TYR A 250 -4.56 12.51 28.81
N THR A 251 -3.44 12.45 29.53
CA THR A 251 -3.06 11.32 30.39
C THR A 251 -4.06 11.04 31.52
N HIS A 252 -4.84 12.03 31.94
CA HIS A 252 -5.86 11.86 32.99
C HIS A 252 -7.14 11.15 32.47
N LEU A 253 -7.26 10.91 31.16
CA LEU A 253 -8.34 10.12 30.55
C LEU A 253 -7.99 8.65 30.38
N THR A 254 -6.74 8.26 30.60
CA THR A 254 -6.37 6.83 30.65
C THR A 254 -6.99 6.20 31.89
N LEU A 255 -7.84 5.24 31.66
CA LEU A 255 -8.55 4.47 32.69
C LEU A 255 -7.70 3.29 33.17
#